data_f01de35a903c6450cae56338d540b296
#
_entry.id   f01de35a903c6450cae56338d540b296
#
_cell.length_a   1.000
_cell.length_b   1.000
_cell.length_c   1.000
_cell.angle_alpha   90.00
_cell.angle_beta   90.00
_cell.angle_gamma   90.00
#
_symmetry.space_group_name_H-M   'P 1'
#
loop_
_entity.id
_entity.type
_entity.pdbx_description
1 polymer ?
#
loop_
_entity_poly.entity_id
_entity_poly.type
_entity_poly.pdbx_seq_one_letter_code
_entity_poly.pdbx_strand_id
1 'polypeptide(L)'
;TPTAPAKMPEEFDGFIFLETKENSNIYEAKDGSRIVTQFLKPQRRFELISSDITGQVAVGDFTCGTMTIDDEDTKKKGKLTMCIARKYDGVLVLGSSTDRTPQQLGASGAKFLEVWK
;
A
#
# COMPACT_ATOMS: atom_id res chain seq x y z
N THR A 1 -15.02 15.55 -5.80
CA THR A 1 -14.29 14.31 -5.50
C THR A 1 -14.79 13.72 -4.20
N PRO A 2 -15.19 12.43 -4.19
CA PRO A 2 -15.67 11.82 -2.96
C PRO A 2 -14.59 11.82 -1.87
N THR A 3 -15.05 11.92 -0.62
CA THR A 3 -14.17 11.86 0.53
C THR A 3 -13.99 10.41 0.96
N ALA A 4 -12.78 10.04 1.38
CA ALA A 4 -12.49 8.70 1.86
C ALA A 4 -13.28 8.37 3.13
N PRO A 5 -13.61 7.09 3.36
CA PRO A 5 -14.22 6.66 4.61
C PRO A 5 -13.37 7.07 5.82
N ALA A 6 -14.01 7.41 6.93
CA ALA A 6 -13.33 7.86 8.13
C ALA A 6 -12.51 6.75 8.79
N LYS A 7 -12.88 5.50 8.57
CA LYS A 7 -12.19 4.34 9.17
C LYS A 7 -11.62 3.43 8.09
N MET A 8 -10.43 2.91 8.36
CA MET A 8 -9.86 1.85 7.55
C MET A 8 -10.58 0.53 7.81
N PRO A 9 -10.64 -0.39 6.83
CA PRO A 9 -11.23 -1.70 7.05
C PRO A 9 -10.55 -2.45 8.20
N GLU A 10 -11.32 -3.25 8.93
CA GLU A 10 -10.77 -4.10 9.98
C GLU A 10 -10.09 -5.35 9.41
N GLU A 11 -10.49 -5.76 8.21
CA GLU A 11 -9.97 -6.95 7.56
C GLU A 11 -10.14 -6.84 6.04
N PHE A 12 -9.16 -7.34 5.29
CA PHE A 12 -9.26 -7.51 3.85
C PHE A 12 -8.33 -8.65 3.41
N ASP A 13 -8.82 -9.50 2.53
CA ASP A 13 -8.03 -10.58 1.91
C ASP A 13 -7.23 -11.43 2.92
N GLY A 14 -7.82 -11.69 4.09
CA GLY A 14 -7.17 -12.48 5.15
C GLY A 14 -6.19 -11.69 6.00
N PHE A 15 -6.03 -10.40 5.76
CA PHE A 15 -5.21 -9.52 6.57
C PHE A 15 -6.09 -8.79 7.58
N ILE A 16 -5.69 -8.83 8.85
CA ILE A 16 -6.46 -8.25 9.96
C ILE A 16 -5.71 -7.03 10.48
N PHE A 17 -6.45 -5.95 10.73
CA PHE A 17 -5.89 -4.71 11.25
C PHE A 17 -5.20 -4.97 12.59
N LEU A 18 -3.94 -4.56 12.69
CA LEU A 18 -3.13 -4.75 13.89
C LEU A 18 -2.98 -3.44 14.66
N GLU A 19 -2.46 -2.42 14.01
CA GLU A 19 -2.24 -1.12 14.66
C GLU A 19 -2.00 -0.02 13.63
N THR A 20 -2.09 1.23 14.07
CA THR A 20 -1.69 2.40 13.29
C THR A 20 -0.44 2.99 13.92
N LYS A 21 0.59 3.19 13.09
CA LYS A 21 1.86 3.76 13.52
C LYS A 21 2.32 4.80 12.50
N GLU A 22 2.51 6.04 12.94
CA GLU A 22 3.00 7.12 12.06
C GLU A 22 2.20 7.27 10.76
N ASN A 23 0.88 7.26 10.86
CA ASN A 23 -0.04 7.36 9.73
C ASN A 23 -0.07 6.12 8.82
N SER A 24 0.63 5.06 9.23
CA SER A 24 0.61 3.78 8.52
C SER A 24 -0.28 2.80 9.25
N ASN A 25 -1.16 2.13 8.52
CA ASN A 25 -2.04 1.12 9.07
C ASN A 25 -1.43 -0.24 8.79
N ILE A 26 -1.14 -1.01 9.83
CA ILE A 26 -0.46 -2.30 9.70
C ILE A 26 -1.48 -3.42 9.79
N TYR A 27 -1.46 -4.31 8.79
CA TYR A 27 -2.32 -5.48 8.72
C TYR A 27 -1.46 -6.73 8.72
N GLU A 28 -1.94 -7.79 9.36
CA GLU A 28 -1.19 -9.04 9.47
C GLU A 28 -2.09 -10.24 9.15
N ALA A 29 -1.57 -11.18 8.38
CA ALA A 29 -2.23 -12.44 8.08
C ALA A 29 -1.79 -13.52 9.05
N LYS A 30 -2.50 -14.67 9.03
CA LYS A 30 -2.22 -15.80 9.93
C LYS A 30 -0.81 -16.36 9.77
N ASP A 31 -0.24 -16.24 8.56
CA ASP A 31 1.12 -16.74 8.29
C ASP A 31 2.21 -15.74 8.69
N GLY A 32 1.84 -14.62 9.30
CA GLY A 32 2.79 -13.59 9.71
C GLY A 32 3.10 -12.55 8.64
N SER A 33 2.57 -12.71 7.44
CA SER A 33 2.75 -11.72 6.38
C SER A 33 2.08 -10.40 6.77
N ARG A 34 2.69 -9.28 6.38
CA ARG A 34 2.16 -7.95 6.69
C ARG A 34 1.97 -7.11 5.43
N ILE A 35 0.91 -6.32 5.43
CA ILE A 35 0.69 -5.25 4.45
C ILE A 35 0.49 -3.97 5.23
N VAL A 36 1.17 -2.92 4.79
CA VAL A 36 1.04 -1.59 5.38
C VAL A 36 0.27 -0.72 4.39
N THR A 37 -0.74 0.00 4.88
CA THR A 37 -1.51 0.92 4.04
C THR A 37 -1.36 2.35 4.54
N GLN A 38 -1.39 3.28 3.61
CA GLN A 38 -1.42 4.72 3.89
C GLN A 38 -2.38 5.37 2.91
N PHE A 39 -3.05 6.41 3.36
CA PHE A 39 -3.87 7.22 2.48
C PHE A 39 -3.37 8.65 2.53
N LEU A 40 -2.86 9.14 1.40
CA LEU A 40 -2.20 10.45 1.30
C LEU A 40 -3.02 11.38 0.41
N LYS A 41 -3.29 12.58 0.88
CA LYS A 41 -3.97 13.63 0.11
C LYS A 41 -2.97 14.68 -0.35
N PRO A 42 -3.19 15.32 -1.45
CA PRO A 42 -4.22 15.12 -2.48
C PRO A 42 -3.78 14.12 -3.54
N GLN A 43 -4.65 13.83 -4.53
CA GLN A 43 -4.36 12.87 -5.61
C GLN A 43 -3.12 13.20 -6.43
N ARG A 44 -2.72 14.46 -6.50
CA ARG A 44 -1.51 14.87 -7.23
C ARG A 44 -0.22 14.26 -6.66
N ARG A 45 -0.27 13.74 -5.43
CA ARG A 45 0.88 13.03 -4.84
C ARG A 45 1.19 11.72 -5.55
N PHE A 46 0.24 11.21 -6.34
CA PHE A 46 0.43 9.97 -7.10
C PHE A 46 1.70 10.03 -7.95
N GLU A 47 1.91 11.11 -8.68
CA GLU A 47 3.06 11.25 -9.57
C GLU A 47 4.38 11.27 -8.81
N LEU A 48 4.41 11.93 -7.65
CA LEU A 48 5.61 11.98 -6.82
C LEU A 48 5.96 10.60 -6.27
N ILE A 49 4.95 9.86 -5.80
CA ILE A 49 5.15 8.54 -5.25
C ILE A 49 5.54 7.57 -6.35
N SER A 50 4.85 7.62 -7.50
CA SER A 50 5.11 6.69 -8.61
C SER A 50 6.51 6.85 -9.18
N SER A 51 7.08 8.06 -9.13
CA SER A 51 8.44 8.29 -9.64
C SER A 51 9.50 7.49 -8.88
N ASP A 52 9.20 7.08 -7.63
CA ASP A 52 10.12 6.29 -6.81
C ASP A 52 9.89 4.78 -6.97
N ILE A 53 8.88 4.38 -7.74
CA ILE A 53 8.57 2.97 -7.96
C ILE A 53 9.24 2.49 -9.24
N THR A 54 10.04 1.43 -9.14
CA THR A 54 10.72 0.83 -10.30
C THR A 54 10.00 -0.43 -10.75
N GLY A 55 10.15 -0.78 -12.04
CA GLY A 55 9.51 -1.96 -12.59
C GLY A 55 7.99 -1.89 -12.57
N GLN A 56 7.43 -0.74 -12.88
CA GLN A 56 6.00 -0.50 -12.78
C GLN A 56 5.17 -1.41 -13.66
N VAL A 57 4.12 -1.99 -13.08
CA VAL A 57 3.12 -2.78 -13.80
C VAL A 57 1.73 -2.33 -13.34
N ALA A 58 0.77 -2.37 -14.25
CA ALA A 58 -0.63 -2.08 -13.92
C ALA A 58 -1.30 -3.35 -13.40
N VAL A 59 -1.93 -3.27 -12.24
CA VAL A 59 -2.68 -4.38 -11.64
C VAL A 59 -4.04 -3.85 -11.22
N GLY A 60 -5.04 -4.04 -12.06
CA GLY A 60 -6.36 -3.43 -11.85
C GLY A 60 -6.23 -1.91 -11.83
N ASP A 61 -6.70 -1.29 -10.77
CA ASP A 61 -6.62 0.17 -10.60
C ASP A 61 -5.28 0.62 -9.99
N PHE A 62 -4.37 -0.31 -9.72
CA PHE A 62 -3.10 -0.02 -9.07
C PHE A 62 -1.94 0.03 -10.05
N THR A 63 -1.00 0.91 -9.74
CA THR A 63 0.34 0.90 -10.33
C THR A 63 1.26 0.30 -9.27
N CYS A 64 1.87 -0.82 -9.60
CA CYS A 64 2.67 -1.59 -8.66
C CYS A 64 4.12 -1.76 -9.14
N GLY A 65 5.02 -2.02 -8.22
CA GLY A 65 6.41 -2.25 -8.53
C GLY A 65 7.20 -2.38 -7.23
N THR A 66 8.48 -2.01 -7.29
CA THR A 66 9.35 -2.04 -6.12
C THR A 66 9.86 -0.66 -5.80
N MET A 67 10.11 -0.42 -4.52
CA MET A 67 10.66 0.84 -4.04
C MET A 67 11.86 0.52 -3.15
N THR A 68 12.96 1.26 -3.36
CA THR A 68 14.14 1.14 -2.49
C THR A 68 13.96 2.07 -1.30
N ILE A 69 14.21 1.54 -0.11
CA ILE A 69 14.18 2.34 1.11
C ILE A 69 15.57 2.29 1.75
N ASP A 70 15.97 3.41 2.35
CA ASP A 70 17.21 3.49 3.11
C ASP A 70 16.89 3.39 4.60
N ASP A 71 17.52 2.43 5.27
CA ASP A 71 17.44 2.33 6.72
C ASP A 71 18.59 3.15 7.31
N GLU A 72 18.25 4.29 7.89
CA GLU A 72 19.24 5.21 8.45
C GLU A 72 20.01 4.60 9.62
N ASP A 73 19.35 3.72 10.39
CA ASP A 73 19.95 3.10 11.56
C ASP A 73 21.00 2.06 11.20
N THR A 74 20.74 1.25 10.16
CA THR A 74 21.65 0.19 9.74
C THR A 74 22.48 0.57 8.52
N LYS A 75 22.15 1.69 7.87
CA LYS A 75 22.74 2.16 6.61
C LYS A 75 22.62 1.14 5.48
N LYS A 76 21.65 0.24 5.59
CA LYS A 76 21.35 -0.75 4.56
C LYS A 76 20.23 -0.26 3.68
N LYS A 77 20.30 -0.64 2.39
CA LYS A 77 19.22 -0.39 1.46
C LYS A 77 18.32 -1.61 1.42
N GLY A 78 17.02 -1.40 1.59
CA GLY A 78 16.02 -2.44 1.47
C GLY A 78 15.11 -2.18 0.29
N LYS A 79 14.35 -3.19 -0.09
CA LYS A 79 13.34 -3.07 -1.13
C LYS A 79 11.99 -3.49 -0.58
N LEU A 80 10.95 -2.79 -1.04
CA LEU A 80 9.57 -3.11 -0.72
C LEU A 80 8.79 -3.27 -2.02
N THR A 81 7.78 -4.13 -2.00
CA THR A 81 6.78 -4.17 -3.05
C THR A 81 5.74 -3.11 -2.72
N MET A 82 5.40 -2.28 -3.71
CA MET A 82 4.49 -1.15 -3.52
C MET A 82 3.40 -1.17 -4.57
N CYS A 83 2.18 -0.80 -4.16
CA CYS A 83 1.07 -0.56 -5.07
C CYS A 83 0.39 0.74 -4.68
N ILE A 84 0.10 1.59 -5.66
CA ILE A 84 -0.56 2.87 -5.43
C ILE A 84 -1.74 3.04 -6.37
N ALA A 85 -2.77 3.72 -5.90
CA ALA A 85 -3.95 4.02 -6.71
C ALA A 85 -4.53 5.36 -6.30
N ARG A 86 -5.02 6.11 -7.29
CA ARG A 86 -5.83 7.30 -7.01
C ARG A 86 -7.20 6.82 -6.55
N LYS A 87 -7.62 7.25 -5.38
CA LYS A 87 -8.92 6.87 -4.84
C LYS A 87 -9.46 8.00 -3.98
N TYR A 88 -10.74 8.30 -4.12
CA TYR A 88 -11.37 9.40 -3.39
C TYR A 88 -10.58 10.69 -3.61
N ASP A 89 -10.24 11.43 -2.57
CA ASP A 89 -9.52 12.70 -2.65
C ASP A 89 -8.01 12.54 -2.42
N GLY A 90 -7.49 11.34 -2.58
CA GLY A 90 -6.07 11.08 -2.32
C GLY A 90 -5.51 9.88 -3.07
N VAL A 91 -4.42 9.36 -2.52
CA VAL A 91 -3.70 8.20 -3.06
C VAL A 91 -3.66 7.12 -1.98
N LEU A 92 -4.16 5.93 -2.32
CA LEU A 92 -4.02 4.78 -1.45
C LEU A 92 -2.69 4.11 -1.77
N VAL A 93 -1.87 3.90 -0.74
CA VAL A 93 -0.55 3.29 -0.86
C VAL A 93 -0.55 1.99 -0.08
N LEU A 94 -0.12 0.90 -0.73
CA LEU A 94 0.10 -0.37 -0.06
C LEU A 94 1.57 -0.75 -0.19
N GLY A 95 2.13 -1.31 0.88
CA GLY A 95 3.50 -1.77 0.88
C GLY A 95 3.61 -3.13 1.57
N SER A 96 4.50 -3.96 1.07
CA SER A 96 4.80 -5.27 1.69
C SER A 96 6.25 -5.63 1.45
N SER A 97 6.72 -6.71 2.10
CA SER A 97 8.03 -7.26 1.79
C SER A 97 8.06 -7.77 0.34
N THR A 98 9.25 -7.93 -0.20
CA THR A 98 9.43 -8.40 -1.59
C THR A 98 9.09 -9.87 -1.78
N ASP A 99 8.77 -10.60 -0.71
CA ASP A 99 8.24 -11.96 -0.80
C ASP A 99 6.92 -12.00 -1.55
N ARG A 100 6.19 -10.87 -1.55
CA ARG A 100 4.94 -10.71 -2.27
C ARG A 100 5.22 -9.99 -3.58
N THR A 101 4.75 -10.56 -4.69
CA THR A 101 4.95 -9.92 -6.00
C THR A 101 4.04 -8.70 -6.14
N PRO A 102 4.36 -7.76 -7.08
CA PRO A 102 3.47 -6.64 -7.36
C PRO A 102 2.05 -7.10 -7.72
N GLN A 103 1.91 -8.19 -8.47
CA GLN A 103 0.61 -8.74 -8.85
C GLN A 103 -0.16 -9.24 -7.63
N GLN A 104 0.52 -9.90 -6.70
CA GLN A 104 -0.11 -10.38 -5.47
C GLN A 104 -0.55 -9.23 -4.58
N LEU A 105 0.29 -8.21 -4.44
CA LEU A 105 -0.06 -7.04 -3.63
C LEU A 105 -1.21 -6.25 -4.24
N GLY A 106 -1.20 -6.10 -5.57
CA GLY A 106 -2.29 -5.43 -6.28
C GLY A 106 -3.62 -6.17 -6.14
N ALA A 107 -3.59 -7.50 -6.15
CA ALA A 107 -4.79 -8.32 -5.93
C ALA A 107 -5.35 -8.10 -4.52
N SER A 108 -4.48 -8.05 -3.51
CA SER A 108 -4.89 -7.74 -2.13
C SER A 108 -5.46 -6.31 -2.05
N GLY A 109 -4.86 -5.37 -2.79
CA GLY A 109 -5.36 -4.01 -2.85
C GLY A 109 -6.76 -3.91 -3.43
N ALA A 110 -7.06 -4.71 -4.46
CA ALA A 110 -8.40 -4.76 -5.02
C ALA A 110 -9.42 -5.22 -3.96
N LYS A 111 -9.05 -6.19 -3.14
CA LYS A 111 -9.90 -6.64 -2.04
C LYS A 111 -10.08 -5.56 -0.98
N PHE A 112 -9.02 -4.81 -0.70
CA PHE A 112 -9.09 -3.66 0.20
C PHE A 112 -10.14 -2.64 -0.29
N LEU A 113 -10.08 -2.31 -1.58
CA LEU A 113 -11.01 -1.33 -2.16
C LEU A 113 -12.47 -1.82 -2.12
N GLU A 114 -12.70 -3.14 -2.18
CA GLU A 114 -14.05 -3.70 -2.10
C GLU A 114 -14.70 -3.45 -0.73
N VAL A 115 -13.91 -3.39 0.33
CA VAL A 115 -14.42 -3.24 1.70
C VAL A 115 -14.20 -1.83 2.28
N TRP A 116 -13.42 -1.01 1.61
CA TRP A 116 -13.15 0.37 2.03
C TRP A 116 -14.09 1.34 1.31
N LYS A 117 -15.30 1.41 1.83
CA LYS A 117 -16.37 2.23 1.23
C LYS A 117 -17.06 3.11 2.25
#